data_86a0910b1b81c8c280a05a4fd8c8537f
#
_entry.id   86a0910b1b81c8c280a05a4fd8c8537f
#
_cell.length_a   1.000
_cell.length_b   1.000
_cell.length_c   1.000
_cell.angle_alpha   90.00
_cell.angle_beta   90.00
_cell.angle_gamma   90.00
#
_symmetry.space_group_name_H-M   'P 1'
#
loop_
_entity.id
_entity.type
_entity.pdbx_description
1 polymer ?
#
loop_
_entity_poly.entity_id
_entity_poly.type
_entity_poly.pdbx_seq_one_letter_code
_entity_poly.pdbx_strand_id
1 'polypeptide(L)'
;QNPHGFVFGTSGSGKSFFNKGEIVQTFIGSEDDFFLLDPKNEYRDVCQLMKGEFLNITSSSDIYVNPFEVNMEELKRSPEKVIGGKVDLAYGICQQATMGNLSGVDCSLIDRAVRMMYGAIISGAEKEQRTMVDFAKELERMPEKEAQTLNLSIERFVSGSLDIFSHQSNVDMSSRVVGFGLADLGEALRGMGLLITLEHIKARIKKNYKLGKATRIYIDEIHNLLLDPFSAGYLQKFWKEYRQYMGICTGITQNVDTVLRSEEGKEMLANSEFVYLAKQAPTDRETLLRTVDITNAQLSYVTNSEYGQGLLKFGKNIMPLNNYLDRKNGTEAEKKLYQLYNTNSFEEIR
;
A
#
# COMPACT_ATOMS: atom_id res chain seq x y z
N GLN A 1 -17.98 7.64 11.31
CA GLN A 1 -17.71 6.21 11.04
C GLN A 1 -16.31 6.08 10.45
N ASN A 2 -15.62 4.99 10.77
CA ASN A 2 -14.26 4.72 10.32
C ASN A 2 -14.33 3.73 9.13
N PRO A 3 -14.03 4.17 7.90
CA PRO A 3 -14.28 3.35 6.71
C PRO A 3 -13.23 2.27 6.45
N HIS A 4 -12.17 2.22 7.26
CA HIS A 4 -11.10 1.24 7.07
C HIS A 4 -11.54 -0.18 7.40
N GLY A 5 -10.84 -1.16 6.82
CA GLY A 5 -11.15 -2.57 6.99
C GLY A 5 -9.96 -3.50 7.07
N PHE A 6 -10.23 -4.71 7.56
CA PHE A 6 -9.34 -5.85 7.51
C PHE A 6 -10.04 -7.09 6.98
N VAL A 7 -9.28 -7.88 6.23
CA VAL A 7 -9.71 -9.18 5.75
C VAL A 7 -8.72 -10.24 6.22
N PHE A 8 -9.17 -11.13 7.07
CA PHE A 8 -8.40 -12.22 7.63
C PHE A 8 -8.86 -13.57 7.08
N GLY A 9 -7.93 -14.47 6.80
CA GLY A 9 -8.25 -15.82 6.40
C GLY A 9 -7.02 -16.65 6.08
N THR A 10 -7.04 -17.91 6.44
CA THR A 10 -5.96 -18.86 6.12
C THR A 10 -5.78 -19.03 4.60
N SER A 11 -4.67 -19.61 4.18
CA SER A 11 -4.48 -19.98 2.77
C SER A 11 -5.61 -20.91 2.31
N GLY A 12 -6.16 -20.67 1.11
CA GLY A 12 -7.27 -21.45 0.56
C GLY A 12 -8.64 -21.21 1.21
N SER A 13 -8.79 -20.21 2.09
CA SER A 13 -10.08 -19.90 2.75
C SER A 13 -11.06 -19.13 1.87
N GLY A 14 -10.68 -18.72 0.67
CA GLY A 14 -11.48 -17.85 -0.20
C GLY A 14 -11.27 -16.35 0.03
N LYS A 15 -10.22 -15.95 0.77
CA LYS A 15 -9.88 -14.54 1.05
C LYS A 15 -9.71 -13.71 -0.23
N SER A 16 -8.85 -14.15 -1.16
CA SER A 16 -8.63 -13.45 -2.43
C SER A 16 -9.89 -13.41 -3.29
N PHE A 17 -10.69 -14.49 -3.28
CA PHE A 17 -11.99 -14.54 -3.93
C PHE A 17 -12.97 -13.48 -3.41
N PHE A 18 -13.09 -13.37 -2.08
CA PHE A 18 -13.91 -12.34 -1.43
C PHE A 18 -13.44 -10.93 -1.82
N ASN A 19 -12.13 -10.66 -1.72
CA ASN A 19 -11.57 -9.34 -2.02
C ASN A 19 -11.76 -8.94 -3.48
N LYS A 20 -11.48 -9.85 -4.42
CA LYS A 20 -11.71 -9.59 -5.85
C LYS A 20 -13.18 -9.26 -6.13
N GLY A 21 -14.11 -10.00 -5.51
CA GLY A 21 -15.54 -9.75 -5.62
C GLY A 21 -15.95 -8.39 -5.04
N GLU A 22 -15.45 -8.05 -3.85
CA GLU A 22 -15.73 -6.76 -3.19
C GLU A 22 -15.19 -5.59 -4.01
N ILE A 23 -13.94 -5.69 -4.49
CA ILE A 23 -13.30 -4.67 -5.33
C ILE A 23 -14.13 -4.41 -6.61
N VAL A 24 -14.52 -5.47 -7.33
CA VAL A 24 -15.27 -5.34 -8.58
C VAL A 24 -16.68 -4.77 -8.32
N GLN A 25 -17.37 -5.24 -7.30
CA GLN A 25 -18.71 -4.74 -6.96
C GLN A 25 -18.65 -3.26 -6.54
N THR A 26 -17.67 -2.89 -5.75
CA THR A 26 -17.49 -1.50 -5.33
C THR A 26 -17.09 -0.60 -6.49
N PHE A 27 -16.26 -1.09 -7.41
CA PHE A 27 -15.89 -0.36 -8.62
C PHE A 27 -17.11 -0.05 -9.51
N ILE A 28 -18.03 -1.02 -9.65
CA ILE A 28 -19.25 -0.82 -10.43
C ILE A 28 -20.22 0.15 -9.73
N GLY A 29 -20.29 0.09 -8.41
CA GLY A 29 -21.22 0.87 -7.59
C GLY A 29 -20.74 2.28 -7.18
N SER A 30 -19.52 2.67 -7.52
CA SER A 30 -18.94 3.96 -7.12
C SER A 30 -18.12 4.61 -8.23
N GLU A 31 -17.74 5.86 -8.04
CA GLU A 31 -16.75 6.58 -8.87
C GLU A 31 -15.37 6.63 -8.21
N ASP A 32 -15.17 5.86 -7.14
CA ASP A 32 -13.93 5.85 -6.36
C ASP A 32 -12.73 5.39 -7.19
N ASP A 33 -11.54 5.85 -6.83
CA ASP A 33 -10.28 5.34 -7.38
C ASP A 33 -9.75 4.18 -6.53
N PHE A 34 -9.08 3.23 -7.16
CA PHE A 34 -8.62 1.98 -6.54
C PHE A 34 -7.11 1.81 -6.70
N PHE A 35 -6.44 1.55 -5.59
CA PHE A 35 -5.02 1.20 -5.54
C PHE A 35 -4.85 -0.16 -4.88
N LEU A 36 -4.19 -1.08 -5.60
CA LEU A 36 -3.98 -2.46 -5.17
C LEU A 36 -2.48 -2.70 -4.97
N LEU A 37 -2.04 -2.84 -3.72
CA LEU A 37 -0.66 -3.22 -3.40
C LEU A 37 -0.61 -4.75 -3.28
N ASP A 38 0.05 -5.37 -4.24
CA ASP A 38 -0.07 -6.79 -4.54
C ASP A 38 1.30 -7.49 -4.54
N PRO A 39 1.77 -7.98 -3.40
CA PRO A 39 3.07 -8.65 -3.29
C PRO A 39 3.09 -10.06 -3.91
N LYS A 40 1.98 -10.54 -4.46
CA LYS A 40 1.86 -11.88 -5.08
C LYS A 40 1.41 -11.85 -6.54
N ASN A 41 1.13 -10.66 -7.09
CA ASN A 41 0.59 -10.46 -8.43
C ASN A 41 -0.76 -11.17 -8.69
N GLU A 42 -1.60 -11.32 -7.64
CA GLU A 42 -2.90 -12.00 -7.73
C GLU A 42 -4.02 -11.13 -8.31
N TYR A 43 -3.86 -9.78 -8.31
CA TYR A 43 -4.90 -8.82 -8.72
C TYR A 43 -4.72 -8.27 -10.14
N ARG A 44 -3.73 -8.73 -10.90
CA ARG A 44 -3.47 -8.28 -12.27
C ARG A 44 -4.72 -8.37 -13.14
N ASP A 45 -5.40 -9.52 -13.13
CA ASP A 45 -6.59 -9.78 -13.94
C ASP A 45 -7.77 -8.90 -13.55
N VAL A 46 -7.93 -8.64 -12.27
CA VAL A 46 -8.94 -7.70 -11.76
C VAL A 46 -8.67 -6.28 -12.25
N CYS A 47 -7.40 -5.82 -12.22
CA CYS A 47 -7.03 -4.53 -12.80
C CYS A 47 -7.37 -4.45 -14.28
N GLN A 48 -7.04 -5.47 -15.06
CA GLN A 48 -7.34 -5.53 -16.51
C GLN A 48 -8.84 -5.54 -16.78
N LEU A 49 -9.63 -6.30 -16.00
CA LEU A 49 -11.10 -6.32 -16.12
C LEU A 49 -11.69 -4.92 -15.93
N MET A 50 -11.17 -4.17 -14.97
CA MET A 50 -11.60 -2.81 -14.66
C MET A 50 -10.95 -1.74 -15.57
N LYS A 51 -10.24 -2.16 -16.64
CA LYS A 51 -9.49 -1.30 -17.56
C LYS A 51 -8.48 -0.40 -16.85
N GLY A 52 -7.89 -0.93 -15.79
CA GLY A 52 -6.86 -0.27 -15.00
C GLY A 52 -5.44 -0.63 -15.46
N GLU A 53 -4.47 0.02 -14.84
CA GLU A 53 -3.04 -0.24 -15.04
C GLU A 53 -2.52 -1.20 -13.99
N PHE A 54 -1.65 -2.14 -14.38
CA PHE A 54 -0.95 -3.01 -13.45
C PHE A 54 0.56 -2.86 -13.65
N LEU A 55 1.20 -2.20 -12.69
CA LEU A 55 2.62 -1.86 -12.70
C LEU A 55 3.40 -2.96 -11.96
N ASN A 56 4.02 -3.87 -12.70
CA ASN A 56 4.86 -4.90 -12.09
C ASN A 56 6.27 -4.33 -11.85
N ILE A 57 6.53 -3.90 -10.62
CA ILE A 57 7.80 -3.29 -10.22
C ILE A 57 8.77 -4.40 -9.84
N THR A 58 9.86 -4.53 -10.59
CA THR A 58 10.94 -5.50 -10.34
C THR A 58 12.28 -4.77 -10.31
N SER A 59 13.29 -5.37 -9.73
CA SER A 59 14.67 -4.79 -9.75
C SER A 59 15.27 -4.65 -11.14
N SER A 60 14.67 -5.25 -12.17
CA SER A 60 15.13 -5.21 -13.56
C SER A 60 14.05 -4.71 -14.54
N SER A 61 12.97 -4.10 -14.03
CA SER A 61 11.91 -3.58 -14.90
C SER A 61 12.28 -2.23 -15.50
N ASP A 62 11.72 -1.93 -16.68
CA ASP A 62 11.76 -0.61 -17.29
C ASP A 62 10.64 0.31 -16.75
N ILE A 63 10.05 -0.05 -15.62
CA ILE A 63 9.01 0.72 -14.94
C ILE A 63 9.65 1.53 -13.82
N TYR A 64 9.60 2.85 -13.95
CA TYR A 64 10.21 3.77 -13.01
C TYR A 64 9.15 4.65 -12.34
N VAL A 65 9.27 4.80 -11.02
CA VAL A 65 8.40 5.64 -10.19
C VAL A 65 9.28 6.56 -9.36
N ASN A 66 9.28 7.83 -9.70
CA ASN A 66 10.14 8.83 -9.06
C ASN A 66 9.58 9.27 -7.70
N PRO A 67 10.25 8.97 -6.57
CA PRO A 67 9.78 9.38 -5.25
C PRO A 67 9.76 10.89 -5.04
N PHE A 68 10.64 11.62 -5.72
CA PHE A 68 10.78 13.07 -5.57
C PHE A 68 9.96 13.89 -6.56
N GLU A 69 9.14 13.25 -7.38
CA GLU A 69 8.20 13.95 -8.25
C GLU A 69 7.20 14.79 -7.44
N VAL A 70 6.95 16.02 -7.89
CA VAL A 70 6.05 16.97 -7.23
C VAL A 70 5.09 17.63 -8.23
N ASN A 71 3.93 18.03 -7.74
CA ASN A 71 3.08 18.93 -8.49
C ASN A 71 3.68 20.34 -8.47
N MET A 72 4.12 20.83 -9.63
CA MET A 72 4.82 22.13 -9.75
C MET A 72 3.95 23.33 -9.34
N GLU A 73 2.63 23.27 -9.54
CA GLU A 73 1.72 24.33 -9.10
C GLU A 73 1.58 24.33 -7.57
N GLU A 74 1.49 23.15 -6.95
CA GLU A 74 1.42 23.03 -5.50
C GLU A 74 2.74 23.44 -4.85
N LEU A 75 3.88 23.10 -5.43
CA LEU A 75 5.19 23.51 -4.97
C LEU A 75 5.33 25.05 -4.97
N LYS A 76 4.87 25.73 -6.03
CA LYS A 76 4.89 27.20 -6.10
C LYS A 76 3.95 27.86 -5.10
N ARG A 77 2.75 27.26 -4.88
CA ARG A 77 1.73 27.82 -3.99
C ARG A 77 2.05 27.61 -2.51
N SER A 78 2.64 26.46 -2.15
CA SER A 78 2.86 26.05 -0.76
C SER A 78 4.19 25.28 -0.62
N PRO A 79 5.34 25.94 -0.88
CA PRO A 79 6.64 25.27 -0.94
C PRO A 79 6.98 24.53 0.35
N GLU A 80 6.81 25.14 1.51
CA GLU A 80 7.14 24.55 2.81
C GLU A 80 6.37 23.24 3.07
N LYS A 81 5.11 23.18 2.66
CA LYS A 81 4.29 21.98 2.82
C LYS A 81 4.75 20.83 1.92
N VAL A 82 5.09 21.14 0.67
CA VAL A 82 5.56 20.15 -0.31
C VAL A 82 6.94 19.64 0.09
N ILE A 83 7.84 20.55 0.42
CA ILE A 83 9.21 20.22 0.87
C ILE A 83 9.16 19.37 2.14
N GLY A 84 8.36 19.75 3.15
CA GLY A 84 8.22 18.98 4.38
C GLY A 84 7.78 17.53 4.11
N GLY A 85 6.81 17.33 3.19
CA GLY A 85 6.43 15.97 2.77
C GLY A 85 7.57 15.20 2.09
N LYS A 86 8.41 15.86 1.30
CA LYS A 86 9.57 15.23 0.65
C LYS A 86 10.74 14.99 1.63
N VAL A 87 10.87 15.82 2.68
CA VAL A 87 11.80 15.55 3.79
C VAL A 87 11.39 14.27 4.54
N ASP A 88 10.11 14.14 4.88
CA ASP A 88 9.58 12.90 5.52
C ASP A 88 9.85 11.66 4.66
N LEU A 89 9.66 11.78 3.35
CA LEU A 89 9.94 10.70 2.40
C LEU A 89 11.44 10.38 2.33
N ALA A 90 12.31 11.39 2.16
CA ALA A 90 13.76 11.22 2.13
C ALA A 90 14.29 10.61 3.42
N TYR A 91 13.75 11.04 4.57
CA TYR A 91 14.03 10.42 5.87
C TYR A 91 13.68 8.92 5.84
N GLY A 92 12.51 8.57 5.34
CA GLY A 92 12.09 7.17 5.23
C GLY A 92 13.01 6.33 4.33
N ILE A 93 13.43 6.87 3.18
CA ILE A 93 14.37 6.21 2.28
C ILE A 93 15.72 5.99 2.97
N CYS A 94 16.26 7.03 3.63
CA CYS A 94 17.52 6.94 4.36
C CYS A 94 17.43 5.98 5.56
N GLN A 95 16.30 5.96 6.27
CA GLN A 95 16.04 5.03 7.36
C GLN A 95 16.09 3.57 6.90
N GLN A 96 15.51 3.26 5.74
CA GLN A 96 15.60 1.95 5.10
C GLN A 96 17.05 1.63 4.67
N ALA A 97 17.73 2.58 4.07
CA ALA A 97 19.11 2.42 3.58
C ALA A 97 20.11 2.16 4.72
N THR A 98 19.91 2.78 5.87
CA THR A 98 20.79 2.68 7.05
C THR A 98 20.32 1.63 8.07
N MET A 99 19.29 0.82 7.73
CA MET A 99 18.71 -0.20 8.62
C MET A 99 18.27 0.37 9.99
N GLY A 100 17.69 1.55 9.99
CA GLY A 100 17.18 2.20 11.20
C GLY A 100 18.20 3.03 11.99
N ASN A 101 19.42 3.21 11.51
CA ASN A 101 20.51 3.86 12.24
C ASN A 101 20.71 5.33 11.84
N LEU A 102 19.67 6.16 11.87
CA LEU A 102 19.77 7.60 11.63
C LEU A 102 19.94 8.38 12.95
N SER A 103 20.87 9.31 12.97
CA SER A 103 21.08 10.27 14.05
C SER A 103 20.30 11.57 13.85
N GLY A 104 20.23 12.42 14.87
CA GLY A 104 19.65 13.76 14.73
C GLY A 104 20.43 14.65 13.75
N VAL A 105 21.72 14.41 13.57
CA VAL A 105 22.54 15.12 12.57
C VAL A 105 22.11 14.71 11.16
N ASP A 106 21.93 13.41 10.92
CA ASP A 106 21.46 12.91 9.61
C ASP A 106 20.10 13.50 9.25
N CYS A 107 19.18 13.62 10.21
CA CYS A 107 17.88 14.26 9.98
C CYS A 107 18.01 15.70 9.49
N SER A 108 18.96 16.46 10.06
CA SER A 108 19.23 17.86 9.66
C SER A 108 19.86 17.94 8.27
N LEU A 109 20.75 17.00 7.93
CA LEU A 109 21.38 16.91 6.61
C LEU A 109 20.36 16.53 5.53
N ILE A 110 19.45 15.61 5.81
CA ILE A 110 18.35 15.22 4.92
C ILE A 110 17.44 16.44 4.63
N ASP A 111 17.00 17.18 5.67
CA ASP A 111 16.18 18.38 5.48
C ASP A 111 16.88 19.41 4.61
N ARG A 112 18.17 19.67 4.89
CA ARG A 112 18.99 20.61 4.12
C ARG A 112 19.12 20.17 2.66
N ALA A 113 19.42 18.89 2.38
CA ALA A 113 19.57 18.36 1.03
C ALA A 113 18.29 18.51 0.21
N VAL A 114 17.14 18.15 0.79
CA VAL A 114 15.84 18.27 0.12
C VAL A 114 15.51 19.74 -0.18
N ARG A 115 15.76 20.67 0.75
CA ARG A 115 15.53 22.10 0.53
C ARG A 115 16.43 22.65 -0.58
N MET A 116 17.70 22.28 -0.59
CA MET A 116 18.64 22.70 -1.65
C MET A 116 18.22 22.15 -3.02
N MET A 117 17.82 20.88 -3.08
CA MET A 117 17.39 20.22 -4.29
C MET A 117 16.20 20.94 -4.99
N TYR A 118 15.21 21.44 -4.21
CA TYR A 118 14.07 22.17 -4.77
C TYR A 118 14.28 23.69 -4.93
N GLY A 119 15.36 24.24 -4.38
CA GLY A 119 15.63 25.68 -4.37
C GLY A 119 15.64 26.31 -5.78
N ALA A 120 16.27 25.64 -6.75
CA ALA A 120 16.33 26.11 -8.14
C ALA A 120 14.95 26.09 -8.83
N ILE A 121 14.09 25.12 -8.51
CA ILE A 121 12.72 25.06 -9.03
C ILE A 121 11.86 26.18 -8.43
N ILE A 122 11.97 26.43 -7.13
CA ILE A 122 11.19 27.47 -6.44
C ILE A 122 11.59 28.86 -6.95
N SER A 123 12.87 29.09 -7.21
CA SER A 123 13.35 30.34 -7.79
C SER A 123 12.99 30.53 -9.28
N GLY A 124 12.47 29.47 -9.93
CA GLY A 124 12.13 29.47 -11.36
C GLY A 124 13.32 29.29 -12.30
N ALA A 125 14.52 29.00 -11.77
CA ALA A 125 15.73 28.77 -12.56
C ALA A 125 15.68 27.42 -13.31
N GLU A 126 14.97 26.44 -12.78
CA GLU A 126 14.83 25.10 -13.35
C GLU A 126 13.35 24.65 -13.34
N LYS A 127 13.01 23.70 -14.25
CA LYS A 127 11.65 23.18 -14.42
C LYS A 127 11.58 21.67 -14.36
N GLU A 128 12.73 20.97 -14.34
CA GLU A 128 12.77 19.52 -14.33
C GLU A 128 12.42 18.96 -12.95
N GLN A 129 11.76 17.81 -12.96
CA GLN A 129 11.48 17.08 -11.72
C GLN A 129 12.78 16.57 -11.10
N ARG A 130 12.87 16.62 -9.78
CA ARG A 130 14.01 16.09 -9.03
C ARG A 130 13.88 14.58 -8.84
N THR A 131 15.03 13.93 -8.73
CA THR A 131 15.16 12.48 -8.52
C THR A 131 16.03 12.17 -7.30
N MET A 132 16.18 10.89 -6.98
CA MET A 132 17.15 10.45 -5.97
C MET A 132 18.59 10.80 -6.34
N VAL A 133 18.92 10.89 -7.63
CA VAL A 133 20.24 11.33 -8.10
C VAL A 133 20.52 12.77 -7.68
N ASP A 134 19.52 13.65 -7.76
CA ASP A 134 19.68 15.05 -7.34
C ASP A 134 19.82 15.15 -5.82
N PHE A 135 19.07 14.36 -5.07
CA PHE A 135 19.21 14.29 -3.60
C PHE A 135 20.62 13.83 -3.19
N ALA A 136 21.14 12.78 -3.82
CA ALA A 136 22.50 12.29 -3.58
C ALA A 136 23.57 13.35 -3.90
N LYS A 137 23.43 14.09 -5.01
CA LYS A 137 24.32 15.19 -5.37
C LYS A 137 24.34 16.30 -4.31
N GLU A 138 23.20 16.63 -3.73
CA GLU A 138 23.17 17.64 -2.67
C GLU A 138 23.87 17.16 -1.41
N LEU A 139 23.75 15.87 -1.03
CA LEU A 139 24.51 15.28 0.08
C LEU A 139 26.04 15.28 -0.23
N GLU A 140 26.42 14.94 -1.45
CA GLU A 140 27.84 14.93 -1.88
C GLU A 140 28.51 16.31 -1.76
N ARG A 141 27.76 17.39 -2.01
CA ARG A 141 28.26 18.77 -1.92
C ARG A 141 28.47 19.26 -0.49
N MET A 142 27.93 18.57 0.50
CA MET A 142 28.06 18.96 1.90
C MET A 142 29.41 18.56 2.47
N PRO A 143 30.08 19.42 3.27
CA PRO A 143 31.41 19.14 3.80
C PRO A 143 31.39 18.18 5.01
N GLU A 144 30.22 17.91 5.60
CA GLU A 144 30.08 17.08 6.78
C GLU A 144 30.35 15.61 6.45
N LYS A 145 31.12 14.91 7.31
CA LYS A 145 31.43 13.49 7.15
C LYS A 145 30.18 12.62 7.21
N GLU A 146 29.23 13.01 8.02
CA GLU A 146 27.94 12.36 8.17
C GLU A 146 27.15 12.39 6.85
N ALA A 147 27.19 13.51 6.11
CA ALA A 147 26.58 13.61 4.79
C ALA A 147 27.21 12.65 3.79
N GLN A 148 28.54 12.50 3.82
CA GLN A 148 29.26 11.54 2.97
C GLN A 148 28.88 10.10 3.33
N THR A 149 28.79 9.78 4.63
CA THR A 149 28.37 8.45 5.10
C THR A 149 26.93 8.13 4.68
N LEU A 150 26.02 9.12 4.80
CA LEU A 150 24.64 8.98 4.39
C LEU A 150 24.52 8.78 2.88
N ASN A 151 25.28 9.53 2.09
CA ASN A 151 25.35 9.39 0.63
C ASN A 151 25.80 7.99 0.22
N LEU A 152 26.85 7.45 0.84
CA LEU A 152 27.32 6.08 0.61
C LEU A 152 26.23 5.03 0.98
N SER A 153 25.48 5.28 2.02
CA SER A 153 24.42 4.36 2.46
C SER A 153 23.28 4.23 1.45
N ILE A 154 22.97 5.28 0.69
CA ILE A 154 21.93 5.29 -0.34
C ILE A 154 22.45 4.98 -1.74
N GLU A 155 23.76 4.88 -1.96
CA GLU A 155 24.38 4.73 -3.29
C GLU A 155 23.79 3.58 -4.10
N ARG A 156 23.55 2.43 -3.46
CA ARG A 156 22.97 1.26 -4.15
C ARG A 156 21.57 1.50 -4.72
N PHE A 157 20.83 2.48 -4.17
CA PHE A 157 19.50 2.88 -4.62
C PHE A 157 19.52 4.06 -5.60
N VAL A 158 20.67 4.72 -5.77
CA VAL A 158 20.84 5.88 -6.64
C VAL A 158 21.46 5.51 -7.97
N SER A 159 22.57 4.75 -7.95
CA SER A 159 23.35 4.38 -9.12
C SER A 159 23.81 2.92 -9.13
N GLY A 160 23.41 2.15 -8.11
CA GLY A 160 23.76 0.74 -7.97
C GLY A 160 22.71 -0.21 -8.55
N SER A 161 22.75 -1.47 -8.13
CA SER A 161 21.88 -2.55 -8.64
C SER A 161 20.40 -2.42 -8.24
N LEU A 162 20.03 -1.43 -7.43
CA LEU A 162 18.67 -1.22 -6.91
C LEU A 162 18.15 0.19 -7.28
N ASP A 163 18.57 0.75 -8.39
CA ASP A 163 18.32 2.14 -8.81
C ASP A 163 16.96 2.38 -9.47
N ILE A 164 16.04 1.44 -9.44
CA ILE A 164 14.72 1.52 -10.10
C ILE A 164 13.88 2.75 -9.68
N PHE A 165 14.16 3.32 -8.52
CA PHE A 165 13.49 4.51 -7.99
C PHE A 165 14.29 5.81 -8.18
N SER A 166 15.43 5.76 -8.90
CA SER A 166 16.28 6.94 -9.12
C SER A 166 16.00 7.65 -10.45
N HIS A 167 15.18 7.07 -11.29
CA HIS A 167 14.82 7.58 -12.62
C HIS A 167 13.59 8.47 -12.58
N GLN A 168 13.37 9.24 -13.66
CA GLN A 168 12.09 9.94 -13.87
C GLN A 168 10.96 8.94 -14.07
N SER A 169 9.75 9.26 -13.55
CA SER A 169 8.58 8.40 -13.77
C SER A 169 8.28 8.27 -15.26
N ASN A 170 8.06 7.05 -15.70
CA ASN A 170 7.67 6.73 -17.08
C ASN A 170 6.32 6.00 -17.16
N VAL A 171 5.55 6.01 -16.07
CA VAL A 171 4.24 5.36 -15.97
C VAL A 171 3.13 6.38 -15.82
N ASP A 172 1.99 6.08 -16.44
CA ASP A 172 0.77 6.87 -16.24
C ASP A 172 -0.04 6.26 -15.08
N MET A 173 -0.05 6.94 -13.95
CA MET A 173 -0.86 6.57 -12.79
C MET A 173 -2.19 7.34 -12.75
N SER A 174 -2.65 7.89 -13.87
CA SER A 174 -3.92 8.63 -13.95
C SER A 174 -5.15 7.73 -13.97
N SER A 175 -4.98 6.45 -14.28
CA SER A 175 -6.05 5.45 -14.31
C SER A 175 -6.83 5.41 -12.99
N ARG A 176 -8.12 5.13 -13.10
CA ARG A 176 -9.01 4.95 -11.93
C ARG A 176 -8.62 3.75 -11.08
N VAL A 177 -7.99 2.75 -11.69
CA VAL A 177 -7.51 1.54 -11.02
C VAL A 177 -6.04 1.36 -11.32
N VAL A 178 -5.22 1.29 -10.27
CA VAL A 178 -3.77 1.07 -10.40
C VAL A 178 -3.36 -0.05 -9.45
N GLY A 179 -2.85 -1.13 -10.01
CA GLY A 179 -2.23 -2.22 -9.25
C GLY A 179 -0.70 -2.09 -9.26
N PHE A 180 -0.07 -2.35 -8.12
CA PHE A 180 1.36 -2.39 -7.95
C PHE A 180 1.78 -3.82 -7.60
N GLY A 181 2.31 -4.54 -8.59
CA GLY A 181 2.91 -5.85 -8.39
C GLY A 181 4.29 -5.69 -7.76
N LEU A 182 4.47 -6.24 -6.55
CA LEU A 182 5.70 -6.13 -5.77
C LEU A 182 6.33 -7.51 -5.50
N ALA A 183 5.84 -8.56 -6.17
CA ALA A 183 6.28 -9.94 -5.95
C ALA A 183 7.78 -10.12 -6.22
N ASP A 184 8.25 -9.52 -7.29
CA ASP A 184 9.62 -9.66 -7.78
C ASP A 184 10.59 -8.60 -7.21
N LEU A 185 10.09 -7.73 -6.30
CA LEU A 185 10.95 -6.88 -5.50
C LEU A 185 11.63 -7.70 -4.42
N GLY A 186 12.95 -7.77 -4.48
CA GLY A 186 13.74 -8.37 -3.43
C GLY A 186 13.45 -7.73 -2.05
N GLU A 187 13.76 -8.45 -1.00
CA GLU A 187 13.49 -8.05 0.38
C GLU A 187 14.03 -6.65 0.72
N ALA A 188 15.20 -6.30 0.16
CA ALA A 188 15.85 -5.00 0.33
C ALA A 188 15.07 -3.81 -0.25
N LEU A 189 14.25 -4.03 -1.29
CA LEU A 189 13.47 -2.97 -1.96
C LEU A 189 12.00 -2.94 -1.53
N ARG A 190 11.51 -3.97 -0.83
CA ARG A 190 10.07 -4.11 -0.54
C ARG A 190 9.55 -2.96 0.33
N GLY A 191 10.27 -2.61 1.39
CA GLY A 191 9.91 -1.48 2.26
C GLY A 191 9.95 -0.14 1.51
N MET A 192 10.98 0.07 0.69
CA MET A 192 11.11 1.27 -0.14
C MET A 192 10.02 1.34 -1.21
N GLY A 193 9.73 0.24 -1.90
CA GLY A 193 8.66 0.17 -2.89
C GLY A 193 7.30 0.54 -2.29
N LEU A 194 7.00 0.03 -1.10
CA LEU A 194 5.80 0.41 -0.36
C LEU A 194 5.77 1.91 -0.05
N LEU A 195 6.84 2.44 0.53
CA LEU A 195 6.93 3.84 0.91
C LEU A 195 6.67 4.76 -0.30
N ILE A 196 7.33 4.49 -1.42
CA ILE A 196 7.20 5.26 -2.65
C ILE A 196 5.80 5.14 -3.24
N THR A 197 5.24 3.94 -3.26
CA THR A 197 3.87 3.70 -3.75
C THR A 197 2.85 4.47 -2.91
N LEU A 198 2.94 4.40 -1.58
CA LEU A 198 2.03 5.12 -0.69
C LEU A 198 2.18 6.64 -0.83
N GLU A 199 3.39 7.15 -1.12
CA GLU A 199 3.60 8.58 -1.35
C GLU A 199 2.85 9.08 -2.60
N HIS A 200 2.87 8.32 -3.68
CA HIS A 200 2.07 8.64 -4.87
C HIS A 200 0.55 8.57 -4.60
N ILE A 201 0.11 7.57 -3.84
CA ILE A 201 -1.30 7.43 -3.44
C ILE A 201 -1.76 8.63 -2.60
N LYS A 202 -0.94 9.19 -1.72
CA LYS A 202 -1.26 10.40 -0.93
C LYS A 202 -1.67 11.58 -1.81
N ALA A 203 -0.94 11.83 -2.89
CA ALA A 203 -1.25 12.90 -3.83
C ALA A 203 -2.63 12.68 -4.48
N ARG A 204 -2.93 11.44 -4.88
CA ARG A 204 -4.20 11.05 -5.47
C ARG A 204 -5.35 11.20 -4.47
N ILE A 205 -5.21 10.76 -3.23
CA ILE A 205 -6.23 10.92 -2.18
C ILE A 205 -6.61 12.39 -2.02
N LYS A 206 -5.63 13.29 -1.90
CA LYS A 206 -5.87 14.72 -1.74
C LYS A 206 -6.56 15.34 -2.98
N LYS A 207 -6.19 14.88 -4.19
CA LYS A 207 -6.85 15.29 -5.44
C LYS A 207 -8.31 14.84 -5.46
N ASN A 208 -8.57 13.57 -5.19
CA ASN A 208 -9.90 12.97 -5.20
C ASN A 208 -10.82 13.59 -4.14
N TYR A 209 -10.32 13.85 -2.95
CA TYR A 209 -11.06 14.51 -1.89
C TYR A 209 -11.64 15.88 -2.35
N LYS A 210 -10.86 16.68 -3.09
CA LYS A 210 -11.34 17.94 -3.66
C LYS A 210 -12.45 17.77 -4.71
N LEU A 211 -12.54 16.58 -5.31
CA LEU A 211 -13.56 16.20 -6.30
C LEU A 211 -14.75 15.47 -5.66
N GLY A 212 -14.75 15.30 -4.34
CA GLY A 212 -15.77 14.52 -3.63
C GLY A 212 -15.70 13.00 -3.86
N LYS A 213 -14.54 12.48 -4.31
CA LYS A 213 -14.30 11.06 -4.58
C LYS A 213 -13.51 10.43 -3.44
N ALA A 214 -13.84 9.20 -3.09
CA ALA A 214 -13.00 8.40 -2.22
C ALA A 214 -11.83 7.75 -3.01
N THR A 215 -10.82 7.35 -2.27
CA THR A 215 -9.69 6.56 -2.78
C THR A 215 -9.57 5.31 -1.93
N ARG A 216 -9.71 4.14 -2.56
CA ARG A 216 -9.65 2.84 -1.91
C ARG A 216 -8.28 2.22 -2.11
N ILE A 217 -7.68 1.78 -1.01
CA ILE A 217 -6.32 1.22 -0.99
C ILE A 217 -6.40 -0.18 -0.37
N TYR A 218 -6.12 -1.18 -1.17
CA TYR A 218 -6.06 -2.58 -0.75
C TYR A 218 -4.60 -2.99 -0.63
N ILE A 219 -4.22 -3.47 0.54
CA ILE A 219 -2.84 -3.87 0.85
C ILE A 219 -2.85 -5.35 1.16
N ASP A 220 -2.47 -6.16 0.19
CA ASP A 220 -2.39 -7.60 0.40
C ASP A 220 -1.12 -7.98 1.16
N GLU A 221 -1.20 -9.08 1.90
CA GLU A 221 -0.18 -9.58 2.82
C GLU A 221 0.41 -8.47 3.73
N ILE A 222 -0.47 -7.60 4.24
CA ILE A 222 -0.09 -6.42 5.04
C ILE A 222 0.80 -6.78 6.23
N HIS A 223 0.73 -8.02 6.74
CA HIS A 223 1.55 -8.48 7.84
C HIS A 223 3.06 -8.40 7.55
N ASN A 224 3.48 -8.54 6.28
CA ASN A 224 4.88 -8.41 5.90
C ASN A 224 5.43 -7.00 6.16
N LEU A 225 4.57 -6.00 6.07
CA LEU A 225 4.92 -4.59 6.28
C LEU A 225 4.92 -4.21 7.76
N LEU A 226 4.24 -4.99 8.59
CA LEU A 226 4.21 -4.82 10.04
C LEU A 226 5.40 -5.50 10.75
N LEU A 227 6.22 -6.28 10.04
CA LEU A 227 7.44 -6.87 10.58
C LEU A 227 8.59 -5.86 10.66
N ASP A 228 8.60 -4.85 9.80
CA ASP A 228 9.57 -3.77 9.84
C ASP A 228 9.00 -2.56 10.61
N PRO A 229 9.61 -2.12 11.72
CA PRO A 229 9.08 -1.03 12.56
C PRO A 229 8.84 0.27 11.82
N PHE A 230 9.69 0.59 10.83
CA PHE A 230 9.51 1.80 10.03
C PHE A 230 8.26 1.73 9.14
N SER A 231 8.12 0.65 8.37
CA SER A 231 6.96 0.43 7.51
C SER A 231 5.66 0.37 8.33
N ALA A 232 5.70 -0.28 9.50
CA ALA A 232 4.56 -0.36 10.42
C ALA A 232 4.12 1.03 10.91
N GLY A 233 5.05 1.84 11.42
CA GLY A 233 4.77 3.20 11.86
C GLY A 233 4.26 4.10 10.73
N TYR A 234 4.83 3.97 9.53
CA TYR A 234 4.39 4.70 8.35
C TYR A 234 2.96 4.34 7.94
N LEU A 235 2.64 3.04 7.90
CA LEU A 235 1.29 2.55 7.59
C LEU A 235 0.27 3.00 8.64
N GLN A 236 0.60 2.94 9.93
CA GLN A 236 -0.26 3.39 11.01
C GLN A 236 -0.59 4.88 10.86
N LYS A 237 0.44 5.73 10.60
CA LYS A 237 0.26 7.16 10.35
C LYS A 237 -0.64 7.38 9.12
N PHE A 238 -0.38 6.66 8.02
CA PHE A 238 -1.17 6.70 6.81
C PHE A 238 -2.64 6.34 7.08
N TRP A 239 -2.90 5.25 7.82
CA TRP A 239 -4.23 4.78 8.20
C TRP A 239 -5.01 5.83 8.98
N LYS A 240 -4.37 6.48 9.96
CA LYS A 240 -4.99 7.53 10.79
C LYS A 240 -5.25 8.83 10.01
N GLU A 241 -4.26 9.28 9.25
CA GLU A 241 -4.26 10.59 8.61
C GLU A 241 -5.21 10.67 7.41
N TYR A 242 -5.18 9.65 6.53
CA TYR A 242 -5.87 9.78 5.24
C TYR A 242 -7.38 9.49 5.29
N ARG A 243 -7.88 8.96 6.41
CA ARG A 243 -9.32 8.85 6.67
C ARG A 243 -10.07 10.16 6.49
N GLN A 244 -9.54 11.27 6.99
CA GLN A 244 -10.18 12.59 6.86
C GLN A 244 -10.27 13.10 5.42
N TYR A 245 -9.51 12.51 4.51
CA TYR A 245 -9.51 12.83 3.08
C TYR A 245 -10.23 11.76 2.23
N MET A 246 -11.12 10.97 2.83
CA MET A 246 -11.81 9.87 2.17
C MET A 246 -10.85 8.80 1.59
N GLY A 247 -9.67 8.65 2.16
CA GLY A 247 -8.81 7.50 1.93
C GLY A 247 -9.31 6.30 2.73
N ILE A 248 -9.63 5.21 2.06
CA ILE A 248 -10.21 3.99 2.64
C ILE A 248 -9.21 2.86 2.47
N CYS A 249 -8.61 2.42 3.56
CA CYS A 249 -7.61 1.35 3.54
C CYS A 249 -8.23 0.01 3.94
N THR A 250 -7.88 -1.05 3.22
CA THR A 250 -8.23 -2.44 3.56
C THR A 250 -6.94 -3.27 3.63
N GLY A 251 -6.62 -3.73 4.83
CA GLY A 251 -5.50 -4.66 5.05
C GLY A 251 -5.95 -6.10 4.89
N ILE A 252 -5.22 -6.86 4.07
CA ILE A 252 -5.55 -8.25 3.75
C ILE A 252 -4.41 -9.13 4.24
N THR A 253 -4.70 -10.20 4.98
CA THR A 253 -3.64 -11.08 5.48
C THR A 253 -4.16 -12.47 5.86
N GLN A 254 -3.28 -13.44 5.76
CA GLN A 254 -3.47 -14.77 6.33
C GLN A 254 -2.90 -14.92 7.75
N ASN A 255 -2.06 -13.96 8.19
CA ASN A 255 -1.38 -14.03 9.48
C ASN A 255 -1.96 -13.01 10.46
N VAL A 256 -3.00 -13.44 11.16
CA VAL A 256 -3.69 -12.63 12.18
C VAL A 256 -2.74 -12.29 13.33
N ASP A 257 -1.95 -13.27 13.77
CA ASP A 257 -1.07 -13.16 14.92
C ASP A 257 -0.01 -12.05 14.75
N THR A 258 0.60 -11.94 13.55
CA THR A 258 1.55 -10.86 13.27
C THR A 258 0.91 -9.48 13.37
N VAL A 259 -0.32 -9.30 12.85
CA VAL A 259 -1.04 -8.02 12.98
C VAL A 259 -1.31 -7.69 14.45
N LEU A 260 -1.66 -8.69 15.24
CA LEU A 260 -2.08 -8.51 16.63
C LEU A 260 -0.91 -8.48 17.64
N ARG A 261 0.31 -8.85 17.22
CA ARG A 261 1.53 -8.64 18.02
C ARG A 261 2.11 -7.24 17.86
N SER A 262 1.93 -6.62 16.69
CA SER A 262 2.36 -5.24 16.44
C SER A 262 1.40 -4.26 17.13
N GLU A 263 1.92 -3.28 17.85
CA GLU A 263 1.08 -2.21 18.43
C GLU A 263 0.44 -1.37 17.32
N GLU A 264 1.17 -1.11 16.23
CA GLU A 264 0.66 -0.42 15.05
C GLU A 264 -0.50 -1.19 14.40
N GLY A 265 -0.35 -2.51 14.26
CA GLY A 265 -1.39 -3.38 13.71
C GLY A 265 -2.64 -3.41 14.58
N LYS A 266 -2.50 -3.48 15.91
CA LYS A 266 -3.62 -3.37 16.85
C LYS A 266 -4.36 -2.05 16.70
N GLU A 267 -3.63 -0.93 16.64
CA GLU A 267 -4.24 0.38 16.49
C GLU A 267 -4.92 0.55 15.12
N MET A 268 -4.35 0.02 14.05
CA MET A 268 -4.98 0.02 12.73
C MET A 268 -6.29 -0.79 12.74
N LEU A 269 -6.29 -1.96 13.38
CA LEU A 269 -7.49 -2.78 13.53
C LEU A 269 -8.56 -2.09 14.40
N ALA A 270 -8.17 -1.49 15.52
CA ALA A 270 -9.07 -0.72 16.38
C ALA A 270 -9.68 0.49 15.65
N ASN A 271 -8.98 1.02 14.66
CA ASN A 271 -9.43 2.07 13.75
C ASN A 271 -10.09 1.53 12.48
N SER A 272 -10.62 0.32 12.48
CA SER A 272 -11.27 -0.30 11.33
C SER A 272 -12.64 -0.84 11.73
N GLU A 273 -13.70 -0.34 11.08
CA GLU A 273 -15.07 -0.80 11.37
C GLU A 273 -15.46 -2.02 10.54
N PHE A 274 -14.81 -2.22 9.39
CA PHE A 274 -15.07 -3.35 8.51
C PHE A 274 -14.04 -4.45 8.76
N VAL A 275 -14.48 -5.62 9.24
CA VAL A 275 -13.61 -6.79 9.44
C VAL A 275 -14.29 -8.02 8.87
N TYR A 276 -13.68 -8.61 7.85
CA TYR A 276 -14.12 -9.90 7.32
C TYR A 276 -13.20 -11.02 7.80
N LEU A 277 -13.79 -12.04 8.38
CA LEU A 277 -13.14 -13.26 8.83
C LEU A 277 -13.57 -14.41 7.94
N ALA A 278 -12.73 -14.81 6.98
CA ALA A 278 -12.85 -16.08 6.28
C ALA A 278 -12.41 -17.21 7.22
N LYS A 279 -12.28 -18.44 6.74
CA LYS A 279 -11.82 -19.56 7.56
C LYS A 279 -10.54 -19.23 8.32
N GLN A 280 -10.55 -19.51 9.64
CA GLN A 280 -9.44 -19.23 10.56
C GLN A 280 -8.79 -20.51 11.07
N ALA A 281 -7.50 -20.43 11.39
CA ALA A 281 -6.81 -21.54 12.03
C ALA A 281 -7.27 -21.71 13.49
N PRO A 282 -7.37 -22.94 14.00
CA PRO A 282 -7.71 -23.18 15.42
C PRO A 282 -6.74 -22.52 16.40
N THR A 283 -5.48 -22.30 16.00
CA THR A 283 -4.43 -21.65 16.80
C THR A 283 -4.72 -20.17 17.07
N ASP A 284 -5.49 -19.52 16.21
CA ASP A 284 -5.75 -18.07 16.28
C ASP A 284 -6.97 -17.75 17.17
N ARG A 285 -7.63 -18.77 17.75
CA ARG A 285 -8.90 -18.66 18.47
C ARG A 285 -8.88 -17.62 19.59
N GLU A 286 -7.94 -17.74 20.53
CA GLU A 286 -7.89 -16.86 21.70
C GLU A 286 -7.62 -15.41 21.29
N THR A 287 -6.75 -15.22 20.33
CA THR A 287 -6.36 -13.91 19.82
C THR A 287 -7.53 -13.22 19.13
N LEU A 288 -8.28 -13.94 18.30
CA LEU A 288 -9.47 -13.42 17.62
C LEU A 288 -10.60 -13.08 18.60
N LEU A 289 -10.88 -13.94 19.58
CA LEU A 289 -11.89 -13.66 20.60
C LEU A 289 -11.65 -12.35 21.35
N ARG A 290 -10.39 -12.10 21.72
CA ARG A 290 -10.01 -10.90 22.48
C ARG A 290 -9.99 -9.62 21.64
N THR A 291 -9.63 -9.73 20.36
CA THR A 291 -9.32 -8.55 19.56
C THR A 291 -10.47 -8.13 18.65
N VAL A 292 -11.23 -9.09 18.12
CA VAL A 292 -12.35 -8.79 17.21
C VAL A 292 -13.68 -8.71 17.95
N ASP A 293 -13.69 -9.06 19.25
CA ASP A 293 -14.89 -9.05 20.09
C ASP A 293 -16.02 -9.93 19.52
N ILE A 294 -15.67 -11.18 19.21
CA ILE A 294 -16.60 -12.20 18.71
C ILE A 294 -16.87 -13.26 19.79
N THR A 295 -18.05 -13.87 19.74
CA THR A 295 -18.44 -14.95 20.67
C THR A 295 -17.82 -16.29 20.27
N ASN A 296 -17.78 -17.27 21.21
CA ASN A 296 -17.33 -18.63 20.91
C ASN A 296 -18.14 -19.30 19.78
N ALA A 297 -19.44 -19.02 19.70
CA ALA A 297 -20.30 -19.54 18.62
C ALA A 297 -19.89 -18.97 17.25
N GLN A 298 -19.65 -17.67 17.18
CA GLN A 298 -19.18 -16.99 15.98
C GLN A 298 -17.78 -17.48 15.56
N LEU A 299 -16.88 -17.66 16.54
CA LEU A 299 -15.56 -18.23 16.28
C LEU A 299 -15.67 -19.66 15.75
N SER A 300 -16.54 -20.48 16.35
CA SER A 300 -16.79 -21.85 15.86
C SER A 300 -17.29 -21.85 14.42
N TYR A 301 -18.12 -20.87 14.04
CA TYR A 301 -18.58 -20.70 12.67
C TYR A 301 -17.42 -20.50 11.71
N VAL A 302 -16.50 -19.54 11.97
CA VAL A 302 -15.38 -19.28 11.06
C VAL A 302 -14.30 -20.36 11.05
N THR A 303 -14.11 -21.10 12.15
CA THR A 303 -13.15 -22.22 12.17
C THR A 303 -13.65 -23.43 11.36
N ASN A 304 -14.97 -23.59 11.25
CA ASN A 304 -15.61 -24.68 10.51
C ASN A 304 -16.17 -24.24 9.16
N SER A 305 -16.00 -22.97 8.76
CA SER A 305 -16.51 -22.45 7.49
C SER A 305 -15.89 -23.12 6.28
N GLU A 306 -16.69 -23.24 5.23
CA GLU A 306 -16.27 -23.68 3.92
C GLU A 306 -15.71 -22.50 3.09
N TYR A 307 -15.21 -22.82 1.91
CA TYR A 307 -14.74 -21.82 0.95
C TYR A 307 -15.85 -20.80 0.60
N GLY A 308 -15.54 -19.51 0.69
CA GLY A 308 -16.49 -18.42 0.43
C GLY A 308 -17.42 -18.08 1.61
N GLN A 309 -17.34 -18.82 2.72
CA GLN A 309 -18.07 -18.50 3.94
C GLN A 309 -17.20 -17.76 4.92
N GLY A 310 -17.81 -16.83 5.68
CA GLY A 310 -17.11 -16.08 6.70
C GLY A 310 -18.03 -15.25 7.58
N LEU A 311 -17.46 -14.51 8.50
CA LEU A 311 -18.14 -13.50 9.30
C LEU A 311 -17.76 -12.10 8.84
N LEU A 312 -18.75 -11.27 8.66
CA LEU A 312 -18.57 -9.84 8.43
C LEU A 312 -18.94 -9.09 9.71
N LYS A 313 -17.98 -8.39 10.28
CA LYS A 313 -18.18 -7.38 11.32
C LYS A 313 -18.21 -6.00 10.67
N PHE A 314 -19.26 -5.24 10.94
CA PHE A 314 -19.38 -3.84 10.55
C PHE A 314 -19.86 -3.02 11.75
N GLY A 315 -18.96 -2.26 12.34
CA GLY A 315 -19.17 -1.60 13.60
C GLY A 315 -19.50 -2.60 14.71
N LYS A 316 -20.71 -2.53 15.27
CA LYS A 316 -21.20 -3.45 16.30
C LYS A 316 -21.93 -4.68 15.74
N ASN A 317 -22.27 -4.69 14.48
CA ASN A 317 -23.01 -5.77 13.84
C ASN A 317 -22.04 -6.85 13.36
N ILE A 318 -22.37 -8.10 13.67
CA ILE A 318 -21.62 -9.28 13.18
C ILE A 318 -22.62 -10.22 12.55
N MET A 319 -22.39 -10.54 11.28
CA MET A 319 -23.28 -11.38 10.49
C MET A 319 -22.52 -12.45 9.71
N PRO A 320 -23.07 -13.64 9.54
CA PRO A 320 -22.52 -14.61 8.62
C PRO A 320 -22.66 -14.11 7.18
N LEU A 321 -21.61 -14.28 6.41
CA LEU A 321 -21.57 -13.97 5.00
C LEU A 321 -21.27 -15.25 4.20
N ASN A 322 -22.03 -15.49 3.15
CA ASN A 322 -21.78 -16.55 2.21
C ASN A 322 -21.60 -15.92 0.82
N ASN A 323 -20.36 -15.84 0.37
CA ASN A 323 -19.99 -15.33 -0.95
C ASN A 323 -19.77 -16.53 -1.91
N TYR A 324 -20.81 -17.35 -2.07
CA TYR A 324 -20.78 -18.53 -2.91
C TYR A 324 -21.25 -18.19 -4.32
N LEU A 325 -20.42 -18.53 -5.33
CA LEU A 325 -20.82 -18.56 -6.73
C LEU A 325 -20.92 -20.02 -7.16
N ASP A 326 -22.08 -20.41 -7.72
CA ASP A 326 -22.26 -21.80 -8.17
C ASP A 326 -21.51 -22.06 -9.48
N ARG A 327 -20.32 -22.66 -9.35
CA ARG A 327 -19.45 -23.00 -10.48
C ARG A 327 -19.99 -24.13 -11.37
N LYS A 328 -20.90 -24.96 -10.86
CA LYS A 328 -21.39 -26.13 -11.58
C LYS A 328 -22.77 -25.88 -12.25
N ASN A 329 -23.69 -25.34 -11.45
CA ASN A 329 -25.10 -25.19 -11.87
C ASN A 329 -25.52 -23.72 -12.02
N GLY A 330 -24.61 -22.78 -11.73
CA GLY A 330 -24.87 -21.36 -11.86
C GLY A 330 -24.99 -20.89 -13.31
N THR A 331 -25.42 -19.67 -13.48
CA THR A 331 -25.47 -18.98 -14.77
C THR A 331 -24.08 -18.87 -15.39
N GLU A 332 -24.00 -18.65 -16.70
CA GLU A 332 -22.72 -18.42 -17.38
C GLU A 332 -21.99 -17.19 -16.83
N ALA A 333 -22.71 -16.18 -16.37
CA ALA A 333 -22.12 -15.02 -15.70
C ALA A 333 -21.48 -15.41 -14.34
N GLU A 334 -22.15 -16.21 -13.52
CA GLU A 334 -21.59 -16.70 -12.25
C GLU A 334 -20.36 -17.59 -12.48
N LYS A 335 -20.37 -18.46 -13.46
CA LYS A 335 -19.22 -19.29 -13.83
C LYS A 335 -18.03 -18.44 -14.26
N LYS A 336 -18.24 -17.42 -15.09
CA LYS A 336 -17.20 -16.48 -15.51
C LYS A 336 -16.63 -15.67 -14.33
N LEU A 337 -17.49 -15.17 -13.46
CA LEU A 337 -17.06 -14.47 -12.24
C LEU A 337 -16.28 -15.40 -11.32
N TYR A 338 -16.73 -16.64 -11.15
CA TYR A 338 -16.00 -17.63 -10.36
C TYR A 338 -14.60 -17.89 -10.92
N GLN A 339 -14.48 -18.07 -12.23
CA GLN A 339 -13.18 -18.24 -12.90
C GLN A 339 -12.30 -17.02 -12.66
N LEU A 340 -12.79 -15.82 -12.95
CA LEU A 340 -12.05 -14.56 -12.75
C LEU A 340 -11.51 -14.40 -11.32
N TYR A 341 -12.34 -14.72 -10.31
CA TYR A 341 -11.92 -14.56 -8.92
C TYR A 341 -10.95 -15.65 -8.43
N ASN A 342 -10.91 -16.81 -9.10
CA ASN A 342 -10.03 -17.92 -8.75
C ASN A 342 -8.76 -18.04 -9.59
N THR A 343 -8.69 -17.38 -10.76
CA THR A 343 -7.51 -17.45 -11.62
C THR A 343 -6.50 -16.35 -11.31
N ASN A 344 -5.24 -16.67 -11.51
CA ASN A 344 -4.12 -15.71 -11.44
C ASN A 344 -3.62 -15.32 -12.85
N SER A 345 -4.31 -15.77 -13.93
CA SER A 345 -3.99 -15.41 -15.31
C SER A 345 -5.21 -15.40 -16.22
N PHE A 346 -5.32 -14.35 -17.05
CA PHE A 346 -6.41 -14.17 -18.03
C PHE A 346 -6.34 -15.14 -19.21
N GLU A 347 -5.20 -15.80 -19.40
CA GLU A 347 -5.00 -16.76 -20.49
C GLU A 347 -5.83 -18.03 -20.34
N GLU A 348 -6.22 -18.38 -19.10
CA GLU A 348 -7.06 -19.54 -18.82
C GLU A 348 -8.58 -19.29 -19.00
N ILE A 349 -8.99 -18.04 -19.27
CA ILE A 349 -10.42 -17.64 -19.38
C ILE A 349 -10.88 -17.56 -20.86
N ARG A 350 -9.97 -17.64 -21.82
CA ARG A 350 -10.26 -17.70 -23.24
C ARG A 350 -10.49 -19.13 -23.68
#